data_19bf7d3b40a8a10a1cfc6c7bb1099c01
#
_entry.id   19bf7d3b40a8a10a1cfc6c7bb1099c01
#
_cell.length_a   1.000
_cell.length_b   1.000
_cell.length_c   1.000
_cell.angle_alpha   90.00
_cell.angle_beta   90.00
_cell.angle_gamma   90.00
#
_symmetry.space_group_name_H-M   'P 1'
#
loop_
_entity.id
_entity.type
_entity.pdbx_description
1 polymer ?
#
loop_
_entity_poly.entity_id
_entity_poly.type
_entity_poly.pdbx_seq_one_letter_code
_entity_poly.pdbx_strand_id
1 'polypeptide(L)'
;MSETRERKLPFLIMIMIVLFLPFLGKGGILAAAIIAAALVGSPLFVLIGIATLGSLFLWSGFRDPMQFTIVIEGIRSLADSPTLLAIPFFIMSGAVMSRGQISQRLVDFAQALIGWVPGGMAMSGVIACMLFAAISGSSPATVVAIGTMMGPALIAAGYQERFSHGLLTSAGSLGILIPPSIPMIVYPIVNQTAVIEVERLFASGFGPGLVMGSILIGYSFYQGIRDKVPTEAFKFKRLAAATRDGFWALMFPILILGGIYGGIFNAVEASAVSVAYAVVVEVWLHRALKLNAIPGIFGETGVFLGSFLVIMVMALALGEFLEKEEIPARMVEWIQGKDLAYWQFLVLLNLILLAVGMMMDILSAMFVFVPLLAPIAASMGVDPMHFGIIFIVNLEIGYLTPPVGLNLFVASALYEKGLGHVIRSVTPFVGLMLIGLGLITWYPQLSIGLGNAIMGADPNALVDEDNDGEDDRGEDAGGMPTMEEMMREAMEADEADEDEELEDEELGDEELEDEELEDEELEDDGLNAE
;
A
#
# COMPACT_ATOMS: atom_id res chain seq x y z
N MET A 1 21.19 17.87 38.55
CA MET A 1 21.40 19.01 37.59
C MET A 1 22.11 18.59 36.29
N SER A 2 22.77 17.45 36.19
CA SER A 2 23.40 16.95 34.95
C SER A 2 22.40 16.32 33.95
N GLU A 3 21.46 15.53 34.42
CA GLU A 3 20.46 14.83 33.54
C GLU A 3 19.51 15.78 32.79
N THR A 4 19.15 16.91 33.37
CA THR A 4 18.30 17.92 32.71
C THR A 4 19.04 18.70 31.62
N ARG A 5 20.38 18.72 31.65
CA ARG A 5 21.21 19.40 30.67
C ARG A 5 21.44 18.53 29.44
N GLU A 6 21.59 17.20 29.62
CA GLU A 6 21.74 16.25 28.51
C GLU A 6 20.45 16.11 27.65
N ARG A 7 19.26 16.20 28.29
CA ARG A 7 17.98 16.17 27.54
C ARG A 7 17.70 17.46 26.76
N LYS A 8 18.25 18.60 27.17
CA LYS A 8 18.02 19.90 26.50
C LYS A 8 18.96 20.14 25.31
N LEU A 9 20.11 19.47 25.27
CA LEU A 9 21.11 19.69 24.23
C LEU A 9 20.62 19.30 22.82
N PRO A 10 20.03 18.10 22.57
CA PRO A 10 19.50 17.74 21.25
C PRO A 10 18.36 18.64 20.81
N PHE A 11 17.51 19.09 21.74
CA PHE A 11 16.41 20.00 21.44
C PHE A 11 16.93 21.40 21.04
N LEU A 12 17.97 21.91 21.72
CA LEU A 12 18.62 23.18 21.38
C LEU A 12 19.33 23.11 20.04
N ILE A 13 19.99 21.99 19.70
CA ILE A 13 20.64 21.78 18.40
C ILE A 13 19.57 21.79 17.31
N MET A 14 18.44 21.14 17.52
CA MET A 14 17.36 21.06 16.55
C MET A 14 16.69 22.44 16.31
N ILE A 15 16.51 23.24 17.37
CA ILE A 15 16.05 24.65 17.24
C ILE A 15 17.08 25.47 16.45
N MET A 16 18.38 25.32 16.72
CA MET A 16 19.42 26.02 15.95
C MET A 16 19.40 25.63 14.47
N ILE A 17 19.20 24.34 14.15
CA ILE A 17 19.06 23.87 12.77
C ILE A 17 17.85 24.55 12.10
N VAL A 18 16.67 24.55 12.76
CA VAL A 18 15.46 25.20 12.23
C VAL A 18 15.67 26.70 11.99
N LEU A 19 16.40 27.37 12.86
CA LEU A 19 16.71 28.81 12.71
C LEU A 19 17.74 29.10 11.61
N PHE A 20 18.62 28.13 11.28
CA PHE A 20 19.64 28.29 10.26
C PHE A 20 19.17 27.91 8.84
N LEU A 21 18.22 26.95 8.74
CA LEU A 21 17.68 26.46 7.45
C LEU A 21 17.16 27.57 6.52
N PRO A 22 16.44 28.61 6.99
CA PRO A 22 15.92 29.68 6.12
C PRO A 22 17.00 30.42 5.33
N PHE A 23 18.25 30.43 5.81
CA PHE A 23 19.37 31.05 5.09
C PHE A 23 19.83 30.24 3.86
N LEU A 24 19.36 29.00 3.71
CA LEU A 24 19.64 28.15 2.54
C LEU A 24 18.65 28.37 1.37
N GLY A 25 17.84 29.44 1.42
CA GLY A 25 16.90 29.80 0.36
C GLY A 25 15.51 29.15 0.54
N LYS A 26 14.72 29.11 -0.54
CA LYS A 26 13.32 28.65 -0.52
C LYS A 26 13.15 27.25 0.08
N GLY A 27 13.98 26.29 -0.33
CA GLY A 27 13.97 24.93 0.20
C GLY A 27 14.29 24.88 1.70
N GLY A 28 15.21 25.73 2.16
CA GLY A 28 15.54 25.84 3.58
C GLY A 28 14.39 26.42 4.40
N ILE A 29 13.64 27.39 3.88
CA ILE A 29 12.44 27.93 4.54
C ILE A 29 11.37 26.85 4.68
N LEU A 30 11.12 26.11 3.60
CA LEU A 30 10.14 25.01 3.61
C LEU A 30 10.53 23.91 4.61
N ALA A 31 11.78 23.47 4.56
CA ALA A 31 12.30 22.47 5.49
C ALA A 31 12.21 22.93 6.96
N ALA A 32 12.54 24.21 7.23
CA ALA A 32 12.41 24.80 8.55
C ALA A 32 10.95 24.78 9.04
N ALA A 33 10.00 25.13 8.17
CA ALA A 33 8.57 25.13 8.52
C ALA A 33 8.07 23.70 8.83
N ILE A 34 8.43 22.71 8.01
CA ILE A 34 8.07 21.31 8.22
C ILE A 34 8.67 20.79 9.53
N ILE A 35 9.96 21.01 9.77
CA ILE A 35 10.64 20.56 10.99
C ILE A 35 10.06 21.27 12.22
N ALA A 36 9.78 22.57 12.15
CA ALA A 36 9.16 23.31 13.25
C ALA A 36 7.77 22.76 13.58
N ALA A 37 6.93 22.50 12.58
CA ALA A 37 5.62 21.88 12.77
C ALA A 37 5.73 20.47 13.36
N ALA A 38 6.69 19.66 12.91
CA ALA A 38 6.95 18.33 13.47
C ALA A 38 7.38 18.40 14.93
N LEU A 39 8.22 19.38 15.31
CA LEU A 39 8.66 19.60 16.69
C LEU A 39 7.53 20.01 17.66
N VAL A 40 6.54 20.72 17.14
CA VAL A 40 5.32 21.08 17.90
C VAL A 40 4.37 19.88 18.04
N GLY A 41 4.66 18.76 17.34
CA GLY A 41 3.82 17.57 17.36
C GLY A 41 2.60 17.67 16.43
N SER A 42 2.71 18.46 15.35
CA SER A 42 1.63 18.57 14.36
C SER A 42 1.34 17.23 13.70
N PRO A 43 0.07 16.91 13.43
CA PRO A 43 -0.31 15.72 12.69
C PRO A 43 0.33 15.70 11.29
N LEU A 44 0.52 14.51 10.75
CA LEU A 44 1.23 14.30 9.48
C LEU A 44 0.58 15.02 8.30
N PHE A 45 -0.76 15.06 8.24
CA PHE A 45 -1.46 15.80 7.17
C PHE A 45 -1.11 17.30 7.15
N VAL A 46 -0.80 17.90 8.32
CA VAL A 46 -0.31 19.27 8.40
C VAL A 46 1.10 19.39 7.82
N LEU A 47 1.97 18.41 8.08
CA LEU A 47 3.34 18.42 7.56
C LEU A 47 3.35 18.31 6.03
N ILE A 48 2.56 17.39 5.47
CA ILE A 48 2.41 17.23 4.02
C ILE A 48 1.71 18.45 3.42
N GLY A 49 0.67 18.98 4.09
CA GLY A 49 0.00 20.20 3.68
C GLY A 49 0.95 21.41 3.63
N ILE A 50 1.85 21.56 4.62
CA ILE A 50 2.91 22.59 4.59
C ILE A 50 3.88 22.33 3.45
N ALA A 51 4.25 21.06 3.19
CA ALA A 51 5.12 20.71 2.08
C ALA A 51 4.47 21.11 0.74
N THR A 52 3.22 20.73 0.51
CA THR A 52 2.47 21.01 -0.73
C THR A 52 2.20 22.50 -0.91
N LEU A 53 1.44 23.09 0.02
CA LEU A 53 1.03 24.50 -0.09
C LEU A 53 2.22 25.44 0.04
N GLY A 54 3.20 25.11 0.90
CA GLY A 54 4.44 25.86 1.04
C GLY A 54 5.31 25.80 -0.20
N SER A 55 5.36 24.66 -0.89
CA SER A 55 6.05 24.53 -2.17
C SER A 55 5.38 25.38 -3.24
N LEU A 56 4.08 25.26 -3.42
CA LEU A 56 3.30 26.10 -4.34
C LEU A 56 3.52 27.60 -4.04
N PHE A 57 3.48 27.99 -2.76
CA PHE A 57 3.69 29.38 -2.36
C PHE A 57 5.10 29.90 -2.68
N LEU A 58 6.14 29.13 -2.35
CA LEU A 58 7.53 29.58 -2.47
C LEU A 58 8.03 29.57 -3.92
N TRP A 59 7.61 28.57 -4.74
CA TRP A 59 8.08 28.44 -6.12
C TRP A 59 7.21 29.23 -7.10
N SER A 60 5.89 29.22 -6.92
CA SER A 60 4.92 29.86 -7.82
C SER A 60 4.57 31.30 -7.43
N GLY A 61 4.87 31.71 -6.19
CA GLY A 61 4.79 33.09 -5.73
C GLY A 61 3.41 33.70 -5.59
N PHE A 62 2.36 32.90 -5.35
CA PHE A 62 0.95 33.35 -5.14
C PHE A 62 0.37 34.24 -6.25
N ARG A 63 1.02 34.30 -7.42
CA ARG A 63 0.62 35.21 -8.50
C ARG A 63 -0.48 34.66 -9.39
N ASP A 64 -0.68 33.34 -9.34
CA ASP A 64 -1.66 32.66 -10.17
C ASP A 64 -2.52 31.70 -9.31
N PRO A 65 -3.80 32.06 -9.04
CA PRO A 65 -4.73 31.20 -8.34
C PRO A 65 -4.96 29.85 -9.03
N MET A 66 -4.74 29.75 -10.35
CA MET A 66 -4.84 28.51 -11.12
C MET A 66 -3.89 27.43 -10.62
N GLN A 67 -2.83 27.76 -9.94
CA GLN A 67 -1.90 26.75 -9.40
C GLN A 67 -2.48 25.95 -8.22
N PHE A 68 -3.53 26.45 -7.58
CA PHE A 68 -4.27 25.68 -6.57
C PHE A 68 -5.23 24.68 -7.18
N THR A 69 -5.48 24.71 -8.50
CA THR A 69 -6.24 23.67 -9.20
C THR A 69 -5.60 22.30 -9.05
N ILE A 70 -4.28 22.21 -8.90
CA ILE A 70 -3.54 20.97 -8.60
C ILE A 70 -4.15 20.22 -7.40
N VAL A 71 -4.52 20.93 -6.32
CA VAL A 71 -5.16 20.30 -5.17
C VAL A 71 -6.57 19.81 -5.51
N ILE A 72 -7.29 20.56 -6.35
CA ILE A 72 -8.64 20.18 -6.81
C ILE A 72 -8.57 18.99 -7.75
N GLU A 73 -7.59 18.97 -8.64
CA GLU A 73 -7.31 17.86 -9.56
C GLU A 73 -6.93 16.59 -8.77
N GLY A 74 -6.10 16.71 -7.73
CA GLY A 74 -5.83 15.60 -6.81
C GLY A 74 -7.09 15.05 -6.12
N ILE A 75 -8.02 15.92 -5.70
CA ILE A 75 -9.32 15.48 -5.15
C ILE A 75 -10.14 14.75 -6.22
N ARG A 76 -10.18 15.28 -7.44
CA ARG A 76 -10.92 14.68 -8.55
C ARG A 76 -10.33 13.32 -8.94
N SER A 77 -9.03 13.23 -9.14
CA SER A 77 -8.32 11.97 -9.45
C SER A 77 -8.60 10.88 -8.41
N LEU A 78 -8.65 11.26 -7.13
CA LEU A 78 -9.04 10.32 -6.07
C LEU A 78 -10.50 9.89 -6.17
N ALA A 79 -11.41 10.84 -6.42
CA ALA A 79 -12.83 10.54 -6.50
C ALA A 79 -13.15 9.64 -7.71
N ASP A 80 -12.42 9.80 -8.79
CA ASP A 80 -12.56 9.02 -10.03
C ASP A 80 -11.85 7.64 -9.95
N SER A 81 -11.03 7.37 -8.91
CA SER A 81 -10.33 6.09 -8.75
C SER A 81 -11.22 5.03 -8.11
N PRO A 82 -11.66 3.98 -8.85
CA PRO A 82 -12.45 2.90 -8.27
C PRO A 82 -11.69 2.15 -7.17
N THR A 83 -10.40 2.00 -7.32
CA THR A 83 -9.51 1.28 -6.39
C THR A 83 -9.52 1.90 -4.99
N LEU A 84 -9.81 3.21 -4.89
CA LEU A 84 -9.92 3.90 -3.60
C LEU A 84 -11.00 3.28 -2.70
N LEU A 85 -12.10 2.79 -3.27
CA LEU A 85 -13.20 2.18 -2.52
C LEU A 85 -12.79 0.88 -1.83
N ALA A 86 -11.76 0.19 -2.32
CA ALA A 86 -11.28 -1.03 -1.70
C ALA A 86 -10.67 -0.77 -0.30
N ILE A 87 -10.03 0.38 -0.09
CA ILE A 87 -9.36 0.72 1.17
C ILE A 87 -10.33 0.74 2.36
N PRO A 88 -11.44 1.54 2.34
CA PRO A 88 -12.38 1.58 3.45
C PRO A 88 -13.00 0.21 3.76
N PHE A 89 -13.35 -0.55 2.73
CA PHE A 89 -13.98 -1.84 2.93
C PHE A 89 -13.02 -2.87 3.54
N PHE A 90 -11.78 -2.99 3.08
CA PHE A 90 -10.80 -3.89 3.72
C PHE A 90 -10.49 -3.46 5.16
N ILE A 91 -10.36 -2.14 5.45
CA ILE A 91 -10.16 -1.66 6.81
C ILE A 91 -11.35 -2.00 7.70
N MET A 92 -12.59 -1.81 7.23
CA MET A 92 -13.81 -2.15 7.96
C MET A 92 -13.91 -3.65 8.23
N SER A 93 -13.65 -4.48 7.22
CA SER A 93 -13.62 -5.93 7.33
C SER A 93 -12.60 -6.38 8.40
N GLY A 94 -11.35 -5.90 8.31
CA GLY A 94 -10.31 -6.18 9.29
C GLY A 94 -10.67 -5.71 10.72
N ALA A 95 -11.31 -4.53 10.85
CA ALA A 95 -11.76 -4.01 12.14
C ALA A 95 -12.87 -4.85 12.78
N VAL A 96 -13.82 -5.36 11.99
CA VAL A 96 -14.86 -6.28 12.47
C VAL A 96 -14.24 -7.58 12.94
N MET A 97 -13.38 -8.19 12.12
CA MET A 97 -12.77 -9.49 12.41
C MET A 97 -11.78 -9.46 13.59
N SER A 98 -11.05 -8.35 13.76
CA SER A 98 -10.12 -8.19 14.89
C SER A 98 -10.81 -8.09 16.25
N ARG A 99 -12.07 -7.64 16.26
CA ARG A 99 -12.89 -7.55 17.49
C ARG A 99 -13.73 -8.81 17.75
N GLY A 100 -13.75 -9.74 16.81
CA GLY A 100 -14.49 -10.98 16.87
C GLY A 100 -13.69 -12.16 17.46
N GLN A 101 -14.11 -13.39 17.13
CA GLN A 101 -13.46 -14.63 17.54
C GLN A 101 -12.53 -15.22 16.48
N ILE A 102 -12.41 -14.61 15.32
CA ILE A 102 -11.61 -15.16 14.21
C ILE A 102 -10.16 -15.36 14.62
N SER A 103 -9.53 -14.36 15.27
CA SER A 103 -8.14 -14.43 15.71
C SER A 103 -7.87 -15.62 16.64
N GLN A 104 -8.77 -15.89 17.60
CA GLN A 104 -8.64 -17.05 18.50
C GLN A 104 -8.72 -18.37 17.72
N ARG A 105 -9.65 -18.48 16.78
CA ARG A 105 -9.85 -19.69 15.96
C ARG A 105 -8.67 -19.98 15.04
N LEU A 106 -8.03 -18.92 14.49
CA LEU A 106 -6.81 -19.06 13.70
C LEU A 106 -5.62 -19.53 14.56
N VAL A 107 -5.49 -19.02 15.78
CA VAL A 107 -4.48 -19.48 16.75
C VAL A 107 -4.71 -20.96 17.10
N ASP A 108 -5.93 -21.36 17.41
CA ASP A 108 -6.27 -22.75 17.76
C ASP A 108 -5.98 -23.70 16.59
N PHE A 109 -6.30 -23.29 15.36
CA PHE A 109 -5.96 -24.02 14.14
C PHE A 109 -4.44 -24.14 13.96
N ALA A 110 -3.70 -23.04 14.04
CA ALA A 110 -2.25 -23.05 13.87
C ALA A 110 -1.55 -23.91 14.92
N GLN A 111 -2.01 -23.88 16.18
CA GLN A 111 -1.52 -24.74 17.25
C GLN A 111 -1.83 -26.22 16.99
N ALA A 112 -3.04 -26.54 16.52
CA ALA A 112 -3.40 -27.91 16.18
C ALA A 112 -2.60 -28.47 15.00
N LEU A 113 -2.22 -27.57 14.05
CA LEU A 113 -1.47 -27.93 12.85
C LEU A 113 -0.01 -28.24 13.16
N ILE A 114 0.69 -27.38 13.91
CA ILE A 114 2.16 -27.45 14.06
C ILE A 114 2.64 -27.55 15.52
N GLY A 115 1.76 -27.47 16.50
CA GLY A 115 2.11 -27.46 17.93
C GLY A 115 2.88 -28.70 18.43
N TRP A 116 2.87 -29.80 17.68
CA TRP A 116 3.59 -31.05 17.98
C TRP A 116 5.07 -31.06 17.58
N VAL A 117 5.50 -30.08 16.79
CA VAL A 117 6.91 -29.93 16.38
C VAL A 117 7.69 -29.20 17.49
N PRO A 118 9.00 -29.45 17.68
CA PRO A 118 9.83 -28.63 18.55
C PRO A 118 9.72 -27.16 18.17
N GLY A 119 9.42 -26.28 19.13
CA GLY A 119 9.12 -24.87 18.82
C GLY A 119 7.71 -24.63 18.27
N GLY A 120 6.88 -25.65 18.18
CA GLY A 120 5.58 -25.61 17.50
C GLY A 120 4.63 -24.53 18.01
N MET A 121 4.66 -24.22 19.31
CA MET A 121 3.83 -23.14 19.84
C MET A 121 4.29 -21.76 19.37
N ALA A 122 5.60 -21.52 19.27
CA ALA A 122 6.14 -20.29 18.72
C ALA A 122 5.89 -20.19 17.20
N MET A 123 6.11 -21.29 16.48
CA MET A 123 5.81 -21.40 15.04
C MET A 123 4.32 -21.19 14.75
N SER A 124 3.43 -21.71 15.60
CA SER A 124 1.98 -21.47 15.45
C SER A 124 1.59 -20.00 15.63
N GLY A 125 2.33 -19.26 16.47
CA GLY A 125 2.16 -17.82 16.60
C GLY A 125 2.50 -17.08 15.29
N VAL A 126 3.58 -17.48 14.61
CA VAL A 126 3.94 -16.90 13.30
C VAL A 126 2.88 -17.25 12.25
N ILE A 127 2.47 -18.51 12.15
CA ILE A 127 1.42 -18.96 11.22
C ILE A 127 0.10 -18.23 11.49
N ALA A 128 -0.28 -18.08 12.76
CA ALA A 128 -1.49 -17.34 13.13
C ALA A 128 -1.39 -15.86 12.73
N CYS A 129 -0.20 -15.23 12.88
CA CYS A 129 0.04 -13.87 12.37
C CYS A 129 -0.10 -13.81 10.84
N MET A 130 0.47 -14.76 10.10
CA MET A 130 0.37 -14.83 8.64
C MET A 130 -1.08 -15.01 8.17
N LEU A 131 -1.84 -15.91 8.79
CA LEU A 131 -3.24 -16.12 8.46
C LEU A 131 -4.11 -14.90 8.81
N PHE A 132 -3.85 -14.29 9.97
CA PHE A 132 -4.58 -13.09 10.38
C PHE A 132 -4.17 -11.86 9.54
N ALA A 133 -2.93 -11.81 9.07
CA ALA A 133 -2.45 -10.79 8.13
C ALA A 133 -3.30 -10.76 6.86
N ALA A 134 -3.57 -11.93 6.27
CA ALA A 134 -4.43 -12.09 5.10
C ALA A 134 -5.90 -11.67 5.34
N ILE A 135 -6.25 -11.32 6.55
CA ILE A 135 -7.59 -10.86 6.93
C ILE A 135 -7.58 -9.37 7.25
N SER A 136 -6.61 -8.93 8.05
CA SER A 136 -6.57 -7.59 8.62
C SER A 136 -5.92 -6.55 7.70
N GLY A 137 -4.97 -6.96 6.85
CA GLY A 137 -4.17 -6.06 6.02
C GLY A 137 -3.38 -5.00 6.79
N SER A 138 -3.26 -5.16 8.14
CA SER A 138 -2.70 -4.16 9.04
C SER A 138 -1.73 -4.80 10.05
N SER A 139 -0.51 -4.28 10.09
CA SER A 139 0.52 -4.74 11.02
C SER A 139 0.17 -4.49 12.50
N PRO A 140 -0.19 -3.27 12.94
CA PRO A 140 -0.56 -3.04 14.33
C PRO A 140 -1.73 -3.89 14.81
N ALA A 141 -2.75 -4.08 13.96
CA ALA A 141 -3.90 -4.92 14.29
C ALA A 141 -3.50 -6.37 14.51
N THR A 142 -2.60 -6.90 13.68
CA THR A 142 -2.06 -8.27 13.80
C THR A 142 -1.25 -8.43 15.09
N VAL A 143 -0.38 -7.47 15.41
CA VAL A 143 0.39 -7.48 16.67
C VAL A 143 -0.53 -7.53 17.88
N VAL A 144 -1.57 -6.69 17.91
CA VAL A 144 -2.52 -6.65 19.02
C VAL A 144 -3.34 -7.94 19.10
N ALA A 145 -3.96 -8.35 17.99
CA ALA A 145 -4.88 -9.50 17.98
C ALA A 145 -4.19 -10.80 18.39
N ILE A 146 -3.05 -11.11 17.77
CA ILE A 146 -2.34 -12.38 18.05
C ILE A 146 -1.44 -12.25 19.27
N GLY A 147 -0.80 -11.08 19.47
CA GLY A 147 0.10 -10.84 20.60
C GLY A 147 -0.60 -10.93 21.96
N THR A 148 -1.84 -10.44 22.06
CA THR A 148 -2.63 -10.52 23.31
C THR A 148 -2.88 -11.97 23.74
N MET A 149 -3.14 -12.87 22.79
CA MET A 149 -3.45 -14.27 23.06
C MET A 149 -2.19 -15.12 23.18
N MET A 150 -1.28 -14.99 22.24
CA MET A 150 -0.10 -15.85 22.15
C MET A 150 1.03 -15.42 23.09
N GLY A 151 1.12 -14.14 23.46
CA GLY A 151 2.16 -13.66 24.37
C GLY A 151 2.17 -14.38 25.71
N PRO A 152 1.10 -14.34 26.49
CA PRO A 152 0.96 -15.08 27.73
C PRO A 152 1.09 -16.59 27.54
N ALA A 153 0.55 -17.13 26.45
CA ALA A 153 0.58 -18.58 26.16
C ALA A 153 2.00 -19.09 25.92
N LEU A 154 2.84 -18.35 25.18
CA LEU A 154 4.24 -18.69 24.96
C LEU A 154 5.06 -18.66 26.26
N ILE A 155 4.84 -17.64 27.09
CA ILE A 155 5.52 -17.52 28.39
C ILE A 155 5.11 -18.68 29.31
N ALA A 156 3.82 -19.04 29.36
CA ALA A 156 3.32 -20.18 30.12
C ALA A 156 3.86 -21.53 29.62
N ALA A 157 4.17 -21.63 28.31
CA ALA A 157 4.80 -22.81 27.72
C ALA A 157 6.31 -22.91 28.01
N GLY A 158 6.90 -21.90 28.66
CA GLY A 158 8.31 -21.91 29.07
C GLY A 158 9.27 -21.12 28.15
N TYR A 159 8.76 -20.38 27.17
CA TYR A 159 9.60 -19.48 26.38
C TYR A 159 9.99 -18.24 27.17
N GLN A 160 11.17 -17.71 26.87
CA GLN A 160 11.63 -16.45 27.45
C GLN A 160 10.70 -15.29 27.05
N GLU A 161 10.38 -14.43 28.00
CA GLU A 161 9.52 -13.26 27.78
C GLU A 161 10.00 -12.39 26.60
N ARG A 162 11.32 -12.12 26.51
CA ARG A 162 11.89 -11.34 25.42
C ARG A 162 11.71 -12.00 24.05
N PHE A 163 11.91 -13.32 23.98
CA PHE A 163 11.69 -14.07 22.75
C PHE A 163 10.24 -13.99 22.33
N SER A 164 9.30 -14.25 23.27
CA SER A 164 7.85 -14.25 22.99
C SER A 164 7.37 -12.90 22.49
N HIS A 165 7.73 -11.82 23.17
CA HIS A 165 7.35 -10.46 22.76
C HIS A 165 8.01 -10.05 21.43
N GLY A 166 9.30 -10.35 21.24
CA GLY A 166 10.01 -10.07 20.00
C GLY A 166 9.43 -10.83 18.82
N LEU A 167 9.19 -12.13 18.96
CA LEU A 167 8.61 -12.96 17.92
C LEU A 167 7.25 -12.44 17.44
N LEU A 168 6.32 -12.23 18.38
CA LEU A 168 4.95 -11.85 18.04
C LEU A 168 4.87 -10.41 17.49
N THR A 169 5.71 -9.51 17.98
CA THR A 169 5.80 -8.15 17.42
C THR A 169 6.33 -8.18 15.99
N SER A 170 7.38 -8.99 15.74
CA SER A 170 7.96 -9.11 14.40
C SER A 170 7.08 -9.94 13.45
N ALA A 171 6.46 -11.04 13.91
CA ALA A 171 5.52 -11.80 13.08
C ALA A 171 4.26 -10.99 12.76
N GLY A 172 3.82 -10.11 13.67
CA GLY A 172 2.70 -9.21 13.43
C GLY A 172 2.97 -8.16 12.35
N SER A 173 4.25 -7.82 12.08
CA SER A 173 4.58 -6.90 10.99
C SER A 173 4.24 -7.46 9.61
N LEU A 174 4.24 -8.78 9.44
CA LEU A 174 3.77 -9.45 8.21
C LEU A 174 2.34 -9.05 7.79
N GLY A 175 1.58 -8.39 8.68
CA GLY A 175 0.22 -7.91 8.42
C GLY A 175 0.07 -6.92 7.27
N ILE A 176 1.15 -6.35 6.77
CA ILE A 176 1.14 -5.45 5.62
C ILE A 176 1.76 -6.07 4.36
N LEU A 177 2.35 -7.25 4.47
CA LEU A 177 3.04 -7.92 3.36
C LEU A 177 2.19 -9.05 2.76
N ILE A 178 1.39 -9.73 3.57
CA ILE A 178 0.54 -10.83 3.08
C ILE A 178 -0.79 -10.25 2.58
N PRO A 179 -1.20 -10.54 1.32
CA PRO A 179 -2.42 -9.98 0.74
C PRO A 179 -3.70 -10.60 1.34
N PRO A 180 -4.83 -9.86 1.28
CA PRO A 180 -4.95 -8.46 0.85
C PRO A 180 -4.34 -7.49 1.86
N SER A 181 -3.60 -6.51 1.37
CA SER A 181 -2.85 -5.56 2.19
C SER A 181 -3.17 -4.12 1.77
N ILE A 182 -3.41 -3.23 2.74
CA ILE A 182 -3.73 -1.83 2.48
C ILE A 182 -2.60 -1.12 1.72
N PRO A 183 -1.32 -1.25 2.08
CA PRO A 183 -0.22 -0.68 1.32
C PRO A 183 -0.17 -1.13 -0.15
N MET A 184 -0.52 -2.39 -0.44
CA MET A 184 -0.55 -2.90 -1.81
C MET A 184 -1.70 -2.31 -2.65
N ILE A 185 -2.77 -1.83 -2.02
CA ILE A 185 -3.85 -1.11 -2.70
C ILE A 185 -3.44 0.34 -2.98
N VAL A 186 -2.72 0.95 -2.03
CA VAL A 186 -2.30 2.35 -2.12
C VAL A 186 -1.17 2.54 -3.12
N TYR A 187 -0.24 1.59 -3.21
CA TYR A 187 0.94 1.70 -4.05
C TYR A 187 0.62 1.98 -5.53
N PRO A 188 -0.29 1.26 -6.20
CA PRO A 188 -0.68 1.56 -7.59
C PRO A 188 -1.28 2.96 -7.77
N ILE A 189 -1.96 3.50 -6.75
CA ILE A 189 -2.58 4.84 -6.81
C ILE A 189 -1.52 5.94 -6.81
N VAL A 190 -0.42 5.73 -6.09
CA VAL A 190 0.65 6.73 -5.94
C VAL A 190 1.82 6.55 -6.90
N ASN A 191 1.92 5.38 -7.53
CA ASN A 191 2.93 5.12 -8.56
C ASN A 191 2.40 5.56 -9.93
N GLN A 192 2.92 6.67 -10.42
CA GLN A 192 2.54 7.24 -11.73
C GLN A 192 3.47 6.79 -12.87
N THR A 193 4.49 5.95 -12.58
CA THR A 193 5.47 5.53 -13.59
C THR A 193 5.04 4.32 -14.40
N ALA A 194 4.06 3.56 -13.91
CA ALA A 194 3.55 2.37 -14.58
C ALA A 194 2.13 2.06 -14.14
N VAL A 195 1.33 1.48 -15.02
CA VAL A 195 0.01 0.94 -14.67
C VAL A 195 0.20 -0.38 -13.94
N ILE A 196 -0.18 -0.42 -12.68
CA ILE A 196 -0.02 -1.60 -11.82
C ILE A 196 -1.39 -2.08 -11.37
N GLU A 197 -1.73 -3.31 -11.70
CA GLU A 197 -2.93 -3.97 -11.20
C GLU A 197 -2.75 -4.38 -9.73
N VAL A 198 -3.74 -4.04 -8.89
CA VAL A 198 -3.72 -4.37 -7.46
C VAL A 198 -3.67 -5.89 -7.25
N GLU A 199 -4.41 -6.64 -8.05
CA GLU A 199 -4.49 -8.10 -8.01
C GLU A 199 -3.12 -8.74 -8.25
N ARG A 200 -2.37 -8.20 -9.22
CA ARG A 200 -1.03 -8.67 -9.56
C ARG A 200 -0.02 -8.35 -8.45
N LEU A 201 -0.14 -7.17 -7.85
CA LEU A 201 0.69 -6.80 -6.71
C LEU A 201 0.38 -7.66 -5.47
N PHE A 202 -0.89 -8.02 -5.25
CA PHE A 202 -1.28 -8.98 -4.22
C PHE A 202 -0.60 -10.34 -4.44
N ALA A 203 -0.66 -10.88 -5.67
CA ALA A 203 0.02 -12.11 -6.01
C ALA A 203 1.53 -12.04 -5.74
N SER A 204 2.14 -10.91 -6.05
CA SER A 204 3.58 -10.64 -5.84
C SER A 204 3.97 -10.57 -4.35
N GLY A 205 3.05 -10.29 -3.45
CA GLY A 205 3.29 -10.25 -1.99
C GLY A 205 3.42 -11.62 -1.32
N PHE A 206 2.88 -12.68 -1.94
CA PHE A 206 2.93 -14.03 -1.33
C PHE A 206 4.36 -14.56 -1.18
N GLY A 207 5.17 -14.46 -2.22
CA GLY A 207 6.54 -14.94 -2.20
C GLY A 207 7.36 -14.33 -1.04
N PRO A 208 7.47 -13.00 -0.98
CA PRO A 208 8.10 -12.28 0.11
C PRO A 208 7.51 -12.60 1.48
N GLY A 209 6.19 -12.68 1.61
CA GLY A 209 5.50 -13.05 2.85
C GLY A 209 5.87 -14.46 3.33
N LEU A 210 5.96 -15.42 2.41
CA LEU A 210 6.40 -16.79 2.73
C LEU A 210 7.89 -16.84 3.11
N VAL A 211 8.76 -16.06 2.45
CA VAL A 211 10.19 -15.97 2.80
C VAL A 211 10.35 -15.43 4.22
N MET A 212 9.73 -14.31 4.52
CA MET A 212 9.79 -13.68 5.84
C MET A 212 9.19 -14.59 6.93
N GLY A 213 8.02 -15.15 6.68
CA GLY A 213 7.37 -16.10 7.58
C GLY A 213 8.22 -17.34 7.85
N SER A 214 8.84 -17.91 6.79
CA SER A 214 9.70 -19.08 6.89
C SER A 214 10.95 -18.82 7.72
N ILE A 215 11.56 -17.64 7.60
CA ILE A 215 12.71 -17.23 8.42
C ILE A 215 12.31 -17.17 9.91
N LEU A 216 11.16 -16.56 10.22
CA LEU A 216 10.67 -16.48 11.61
C LEU A 216 10.27 -17.85 12.16
N ILE A 217 9.67 -18.71 11.35
CA ILE A 217 9.33 -20.11 11.68
C ILE A 217 10.61 -20.90 11.95
N GLY A 218 11.60 -20.79 11.06
CA GLY A 218 12.89 -21.46 11.22
C GLY A 218 13.63 -21.07 12.51
N TYR A 219 13.61 -19.78 12.86
CA TYR A 219 14.18 -19.30 14.11
C TYR A 219 13.39 -19.78 15.33
N SER A 220 12.06 -19.83 15.24
CA SER A 220 11.19 -20.39 16.30
C SER A 220 11.45 -21.88 16.53
N PHE A 221 11.66 -22.64 15.46
CA PHE A 221 12.06 -24.06 15.53
C PHE A 221 13.41 -24.23 16.23
N TYR A 222 14.42 -23.45 15.81
CA TYR A 222 15.76 -23.45 16.44
C TYR A 222 15.67 -23.15 17.94
N GLN A 223 14.91 -22.12 18.32
CA GLN A 223 14.75 -21.71 19.71
C GLN A 223 14.04 -22.78 20.54
N GLY A 224 13.01 -23.43 19.96
CA GLY A 224 12.30 -24.52 20.61
C GLY A 224 13.18 -25.73 20.94
N ILE A 225 14.11 -26.09 20.05
CA ILE A 225 15.11 -27.14 20.30
C ILE A 225 16.09 -26.71 21.38
N ARG A 226 16.60 -25.47 21.29
CA ARG A 226 17.60 -24.93 22.21
C ARG A 226 17.07 -24.85 23.65
N ASP A 227 15.87 -24.33 23.82
CA ASP A 227 15.27 -24.12 25.14
C ASP A 227 14.54 -25.39 25.66
N LYS A 228 14.54 -26.47 24.87
CA LYS A 228 13.87 -27.77 25.19
C LYS A 228 12.45 -27.60 25.67
N VAL A 229 11.71 -26.72 24.96
CA VAL A 229 10.30 -26.45 25.27
C VAL A 229 9.47 -27.73 25.05
N PRO A 230 8.59 -28.10 25.99
CA PRO A 230 7.73 -29.29 25.85
C PRO A 230 6.87 -29.22 24.59
N THR A 231 6.77 -30.34 23.89
CA THR A 231 5.94 -30.48 22.70
C THR A 231 4.68 -31.27 23.03
N GLU A 232 3.57 -30.96 22.40
CA GLU A 232 2.35 -31.74 22.49
C GLU A 232 2.35 -32.85 21.44
N ALA A 233 1.73 -33.99 21.74
CA ALA A 233 1.56 -35.06 20.76
C ALA A 233 0.56 -34.64 19.66
N PHE A 234 0.86 -34.97 18.41
CA PHE A 234 -0.06 -34.74 17.31
C PHE A 234 -1.37 -35.51 17.52
N LYS A 235 -2.50 -34.80 17.44
CA LYS A 235 -3.84 -35.38 17.58
C LYS A 235 -4.69 -34.95 16.39
N PHE A 236 -4.90 -35.86 15.42
CA PHE A 236 -5.73 -35.59 14.26
C PHE A 236 -7.15 -35.12 14.62
N LYS A 237 -7.73 -35.64 15.68
CA LYS A 237 -9.06 -35.20 16.18
C LYS A 237 -9.05 -33.71 16.60
N ARG A 238 -7.96 -33.24 17.21
CA ARG A 238 -7.81 -31.82 17.58
C ARG A 238 -7.70 -30.94 16.32
N LEU A 239 -6.91 -31.37 15.33
CA LEU A 239 -6.79 -30.65 14.07
C LEU A 239 -8.13 -30.57 13.33
N ALA A 240 -8.83 -31.71 13.20
CA ALA A 240 -10.15 -31.76 12.56
C ALA A 240 -11.19 -30.87 13.28
N ALA A 241 -11.17 -30.87 14.63
CA ALA A 241 -12.05 -30.00 15.42
C ALA A 241 -11.69 -28.51 15.22
N ALA A 242 -10.41 -28.14 15.32
CA ALA A 242 -9.94 -26.77 15.11
C ALA A 242 -10.22 -26.27 13.68
N THR A 243 -10.04 -27.14 12.67
CA THR A 243 -10.40 -26.82 11.28
C THR A 243 -11.91 -26.59 11.12
N ARG A 244 -12.74 -27.42 11.73
CA ARG A 244 -14.20 -27.25 11.69
C ARG A 244 -14.64 -25.96 12.39
N ASP A 245 -14.08 -25.71 13.58
CA ASP A 245 -14.45 -24.54 14.38
C ASP A 245 -13.89 -23.25 13.78
N GLY A 246 -12.71 -23.31 13.14
CA GLY A 246 -12.07 -22.23 12.40
C GLY A 246 -12.45 -22.13 10.92
N PHE A 247 -13.37 -22.98 10.43
CA PHE A 247 -13.72 -23.08 9.01
C PHE A 247 -14.02 -21.72 8.38
N TRP A 248 -14.89 -20.94 8.99
CA TRP A 248 -15.25 -19.62 8.48
C TRP A 248 -14.09 -18.60 8.52
N ALA A 249 -13.20 -18.72 9.50
CA ALA A 249 -12.00 -17.89 9.54
C ALA A 249 -11.03 -18.22 8.40
N LEU A 250 -10.82 -19.51 8.11
CA LEU A 250 -9.95 -20.00 7.04
C LEU A 250 -10.54 -19.77 5.64
N MET A 251 -11.87 -19.79 5.53
CA MET A 251 -12.56 -19.53 4.27
C MET A 251 -12.46 -18.07 3.81
N PHE A 252 -12.20 -17.12 4.71
CA PHE A 252 -12.12 -15.72 4.35
C PHE A 252 -11.03 -15.44 3.29
N PRO A 253 -9.73 -15.71 3.54
CA PRO A 253 -8.69 -15.47 2.53
C PRO A 253 -8.93 -16.32 1.27
N ILE A 254 -9.47 -17.53 1.40
CA ILE A 254 -9.78 -18.40 0.24
C ILE A 254 -10.88 -17.78 -0.61
N LEU A 255 -11.93 -17.23 0.00
CA LEU A 255 -13.05 -16.60 -0.70
C LEU A 255 -12.57 -15.33 -1.42
N ILE A 256 -11.82 -14.47 -0.74
CA ILE A 256 -11.38 -13.19 -1.28
C ILE A 256 -10.35 -13.40 -2.39
N LEU A 257 -9.26 -14.08 -2.08
CA LEU A 257 -8.16 -14.28 -3.04
C LEU A 257 -8.54 -15.29 -4.13
N GLY A 258 -9.28 -16.34 -3.78
CA GLY A 258 -9.80 -17.29 -4.75
C GLY A 258 -10.83 -16.65 -5.71
N GLY A 259 -11.64 -15.71 -5.21
CA GLY A 259 -12.56 -14.94 -6.04
C GLY A 259 -11.83 -13.97 -6.99
N ILE A 260 -10.79 -13.30 -6.49
CA ILE A 260 -9.94 -12.41 -7.30
C ILE A 260 -9.22 -13.21 -8.39
N TYR A 261 -8.42 -14.21 -8.03
CA TYR A 261 -7.63 -14.97 -8.99
C TYR A 261 -8.46 -15.93 -9.86
N GLY A 262 -9.68 -16.25 -9.43
CA GLY A 262 -10.66 -16.97 -10.23
C GLY A 262 -11.44 -16.09 -11.21
N GLY A 263 -11.16 -14.77 -11.27
CA GLY A 263 -11.83 -13.83 -12.16
C GLY A 263 -13.30 -13.57 -11.81
N ILE A 264 -13.73 -13.89 -10.57
CA ILE A 264 -15.12 -13.68 -10.11
C ILE A 264 -15.30 -12.25 -9.59
N PHE A 265 -14.26 -11.71 -8.96
CA PHE A 265 -14.25 -10.37 -8.34
C PHE A 265 -12.98 -9.62 -8.75
N ASN A 266 -13.09 -8.31 -8.96
CA ASN A 266 -11.95 -7.41 -8.89
C ASN A 266 -11.65 -7.06 -7.41
N ALA A 267 -10.54 -6.35 -7.15
CA ALA A 267 -10.12 -6.00 -5.78
C ALA A 267 -11.17 -5.18 -5.02
N VAL A 268 -11.91 -4.31 -5.72
CA VAL A 268 -12.95 -3.44 -5.12
C VAL A 268 -14.16 -4.27 -4.71
N GLU A 269 -14.66 -5.13 -5.61
CA GLU A 269 -15.78 -6.03 -5.35
C GLU A 269 -15.44 -7.02 -4.22
N ALA A 270 -14.23 -7.60 -4.25
CA ALA A 270 -13.74 -8.47 -3.20
C ALA A 270 -13.72 -7.77 -1.84
N SER A 271 -13.35 -6.49 -1.79
CA SER A 271 -13.35 -5.69 -0.56
C SER A 271 -14.75 -5.52 0.02
N ALA A 272 -15.75 -5.23 -0.82
CA ALA A 272 -17.15 -5.11 -0.41
C ALA A 272 -17.70 -6.46 0.12
N VAL A 273 -17.41 -7.55 -0.60
CA VAL A 273 -17.74 -8.93 -0.17
C VAL A 273 -17.08 -9.25 1.17
N SER A 274 -15.84 -8.79 1.39
CA SER A 274 -15.11 -9.01 2.64
C SER A 274 -15.82 -8.44 3.87
N VAL A 275 -16.38 -7.22 3.75
CA VAL A 275 -17.15 -6.59 4.85
C VAL A 275 -18.43 -7.37 5.13
N ALA A 276 -19.19 -7.71 4.08
CA ALA A 276 -20.41 -8.48 4.23
C ALA A 276 -20.14 -9.84 4.90
N TYR A 277 -19.10 -10.53 4.43
CA TYR A 277 -18.65 -11.80 5.02
C TYR A 277 -18.25 -11.64 6.49
N ALA A 278 -17.42 -10.65 6.84
CA ALA A 278 -16.98 -10.38 8.20
C ALA A 278 -18.15 -10.16 9.14
N VAL A 279 -19.13 -9.35 8.75
CA VAL A 279 -20.33 -9.08 9.56
C VAL A 279 -21.19 -10.34 9.70
N VAL A 280 -21.43 -11.08 8.61
CA VAL A 280 -22.22 -12.33 8.66
C VAL A 280 -21.56 -13.34 9.59
N VAL A 281 -20.27 -13.55 9.47
CA VAL A 281 -19.53 -14.53 10.26
C VAL A 281 -19.52 -14.15 11.74
N GLU A 282 -19.16 -12.90 12.09
CA GLU A 282 -18.98 -12.52 13.49
C GLU A 282 -20.30 -12.25 14.23
N VAL A 283 -21.34 -11.80 13.54
CA VAL A 283 -22.64 -11.50 14.18
C VAL A 283 -23.54 -12.74 14.24
N TRP A 284 -23.68 -13.49 13.14
CA TRP A 284 -24.67 -14.57 13.07
C TRP A 284 -24.08 -15.97 13.26
N LEU A 285 -22.90 -16.25 12.71
CA LEU A 285 -22.28 -17.57 12.80
C LEU A 285 -21.50 -17.75 14.11
N HIS A 286 -20.56 -16.84 14.41
CA HIS A 286 -19.78 -16.87 15.65
C HIS A 286 -20.52 -16.27 16.83
N ARG A 287 -21.47 -15.37 16.58
CA ARG A 287 -22.22 -14.61 17.61
C ARG A 287 -21.30 -13.89 18.59
N ALA A 288 -20.14 -13.47 18.12
CA ALA A 288 -19.12 -12.79 18.91
C ALA A 288 -19.43 -11.29 19.05
N LEU A 289 -20.03 -10.69 18.02
CA LEU A 289 -20.41 -9.29 18.00
C LEU A 289 -21.93 -9.13 17.95
N LYS A 290 -22.42 -8.09 18.60
CA LYS A 290 -23.81 -7.67 18.48
C LYS A 290 -23.96 -6.74 17.29
N LEU A 291 -25.07 -6.84 16.55
CA LEU A 291 -25.33 -6.00 15.38
C LEU A 291 -25.27 -4.48 15.70
N ASN A 292 -25.67 -4.09 16.91
CA ASN A 292 -25.60 -2.70 17.37
C ASN A 292 -24.16 -2.19 17.61
N ALA A 293 -23.15 -3.07 17.66
CA ALA A 293 -21.75 -2.67 17.76
C ALA A 293 -21.15 -2.28 16.40
N ILE A 294 -21.71 -2.77 15.30
CA ILE A 294 -21.19 -2.57 13.93
C ILE A 294 -21.12 -1.08 13.55
N PRO A 295 -22.16 -0.23 13.78
CA PRO A 295 -22.08 1.19 13.47
C PRO A 295 -20.94 1.90 14.20
N GLY A 296 -20.64 1.50 15.45
CA GLY A 296 -19.53 2.05 16.22
C GLY A 296 -18.18 1.70 15.61
N ILE A 297 -18.00 0.44 15.17
CA ILE A 297 -16.78 -0.03 14.49
C ILE A 297 -16.58 0.75 13.18
N PHE A 298 -17.64 0.90 12.40
CA PHE A 298 -17.59 1.64 11.14
C PHE A 298 -17.33 3.13 11.35
N GLY A 299 -17.89 3.72 12.43
CA GLY A 299 -17.63 5.10 12.79
C GLY A 299 -16.16 5.37 13.11
N GLU A 300 -15.50 4.51 13.90
CA GLU A 300 -14.08 4.61 14.21
C GLU A 300 -13.21 4.43 12.95
N THR A 301 -13.57 3.48 12.09
CA THR A 301 -12.90 3.26 10.80
C THR A 301 -13.08 4.47 9.87
N GLY A 302 -14.27 5.08 9.86
CA GLY A 302 -14.55 6.29 9.09
C GLY A 302 -13.71 7.49 9.53
N VAL A 303 -13.46 7.66 10.82
CA VAL A 303 -12.56 8.73 11.33
C VAL A 303 -11.13 8.49 10.86
N PHE A 304 -10.64 7.25 10.94
CA PHE A 304 -9.32 6.89 10.43
C PHE A 304 -9.22 7.17 8.92
N LEU A 305 -10.22 6.74 8.15
CA LEU A 305 -10.28 6.95 6.71
C LEU A 305 -10.31 8.43 6.33
N GLY A 306 -11.10 9.25 7.04
CA GLY A 306 -11.15 10.69 6.79
C GLY A 306 -9.79 11.37 6.97
N SER A 307 -9.05 11.00 8.02
CA SER A 307 -7.69 11.48 8.23
C SER A 307 -6.74 11.04 7.12
N PHE A 308 -6.89 9.81 6.65
CA PHE A 308 -6.10 9.23 5.58
C PHE A 308 -6.35 9.90 4.22
N LEU A 309 -7.62 10.16 3.87
CA LEU A 309 -7.98 10.84 2.62
C LEU A 309 -7.38 12.25 2.52
N VAL A 310 -7.36 13.00 3.62
CA VAL A 310 -6.73 14.33 3.64
C VAL A 310 -5.22 14.24 3.35
N ILE A 311 -4.55 13.26 3.95
CA ILE A 311 -3.12 13.01 3.67
C ILE A 311 -2.93 12.72 2.18
N MET A 312 -3.77 11.85 1.62
CA MET A 312 -3.67 11.40 0.24
C MET A 312 -3.86 12.54 -0.77
N VAL A 313 -4.87 13.40 -0.58
CA VAL A 313 -5.09 14.59 -1.42
C VAL A 313 -3.87 15.49 -1.42
N MET A 314 -3.34 15.82 -0.23
CA MET A 314 -2.17 16.70 -0.13
C MET A 314 -0.92 16.07 -0.74
N ALA A 315 -0.77 14.77 -0.63
CA ALA A 315 0.39 14.06 -1.16
C ALA A 315 0.34 13.92 -2.70
N LEU A 316 -0.84 13.66 -3.28
CA LEU A 316 -1.00 13.66 -4.75
C LEU A 316 -0.72 15.05 -5.33
N ALA A 317 -1.27 16.10 -4.71
CA ALA A 317 -0.97 17.47 -5.11
C ALA A 317 0.53 17.82 -4.97
N LEU A 318 1.23 17.24 -3.98
CA LEU A 318 2.69 17.36 -3.87
C LEU A 318 3.39 16.61 -5.01
N GLY A 319 2.93 15.42 -5.36
CA GLY A 319 3.45 14.64 -6.48
C GLY A 319 3.38 15.40 -7.79
N GLU A 320 2.20 15.92 -8.15
CA GLU A 320 2.00 16.75 -9.35
C GLU A 320 2.88 18.03 -9.35
N PHE A 321 3.04 18.68 -8.18
CA PHE A 321 3.95 19.80 -8.06
C PHE A 321 5.40 19.40 -8.34
N LEU A 322 5.85 18.26 -7.78
CA LEU A 322 7.22 17.77 -7.98
C LEU A 322 7.48 17.39 -9.44
N GLU A 323 6.48 16.80 -10.10
CA GLU A 323 6.53 16.44 -11.52
C GLU A 323 6.60 17.69 -12.39
N LYS A 324 5.75 18.69 -12.15
CA LYS A 324 5.74 19.96 -12.86
C LYS A 324 7.05 20.74 -12.72
N GLU A 325 7.71 20.64 -11.57
CA GLU A 325 9.04 21.24 -11.32
C GLU A 325 10.20 20.34 -11.80
N GLU A 326 9.89 19.21 -12.46
CA GLU A 326 10.87 18.24 -12.99
C GLU A 326 11.83 17.69 -11.92
N ILE A 327 11.39 17.64 -10.65
CA ILE A 327 12.25 17.17 -9.55
C ILE A 327 12.66 15.71 -9.74
N PRO A 328 11.73 14.77 -10.08
CA PRO A 328 12.12 13.39 -10.34
C PRO A 328 13.12 13.25 -11.49
N ALA A 329 12.91 13.96 -12.60
CA ALA A 329 13.81 13.92 -13.76
C ALA A 329 15.22 14.40 -13.40
N ARG A 330 15.35 15.51 -12.67
CA ARG A 330 16.65 16.01 -12.18
C ARG A 330 17.33 15.04 -11.21
N MET A 331 16.54 14.32 -10.39
CA MET A 331 17.09 13.29 -9.49
C MET A 331 17.61 12.08 -10.30
N VAL A 332 16.89 11.67 -11.34
CA VAL A 332 17.32 10.63 -12.27
C VAL A 332 18.64 11.00 -12.94
N GLU A 333 18.74 12.20 -13.54
CA GLU A 333 19.98 12.70 -14.14
C GLU A 333 21.15 12.72 -13.14
N TRP A 334 20.88 13.18 -11.91
CA TRP A 334 21.92 13.22 -10.88
C TRP A 334 22.43 11.84 -10.49
N ILE A 335 21.54 10.83 -10.39
CA ILE A 335 21.91 9.46 -10.06
C ILE A 335 22.63 8.80 -11.23
N GLN A 336 22.15 8.97 -12.47
CA GLN A 336 22.80 8.46 -13.67
C GLN A 336 24.20 9.05 -13.83
N GLY A 337 24.39 10.34 -13.52
CA GLY A 337 25.70 11.00 -13.52
C GLY A 337 26.69 10.49 -12.45
N LYS A 338 26.26 9.59 -11.55
CA LYS A 338 27.12 8.98 -10.53
C LYS A 338 27.67 7.60 -10.94
N ASP A 339 27.29 7.08 -12.11
CA ASP A 339 27.69 5.74 -12.61
C ASP A 339 27.51 4.63 -11.55
N LEU A 340 26.40 4.69 -10.80
CA LEU A 340 26.12 3.69 -9.77
C LEU A 340 25.79 2.35 -10.43
N ALA A 341 26.48 1.30 -10.02
CA ALA A 341 26.10 -0.05 -10.42
C ALA A 341 24.72 -0.41 -9.83
N TYR A 342 23.93 -1.21 -10.56
CA TYR A 342 22.57 -1.64 -10.15
C TYR A 342 22.49 -2.10 -8.68
N TRP A 343 23.44 -2.94 -8.24
CA TRP A 343 23.48 -3.43 -6.86
C TRP A 343 23.74 -2.32 -5.82
N GLN A 344 24.55 -1.30 -6.17
CA GLN A 344 24.83 -0.16 -5.29
C GLN A 344 23.57 0.68 -5.10
N PHE A 345 22.82 0.88 -6.19
CA PHE A 345 21.53 1.55 -6.15
C PHE A 345 20.55 0.80 -5.23
N LEU A 346 20.40 -0.52 -5.37
CA LEU A 346 19.50 -1.32 -4.53
C LEU A 346 19.88 -1.24 -3.03
N VAL A 347 21.18 -1.25 -2.71
CA VAL A 347 21.63 -1.06 -1.31
C VAL A 347 21.27 0.33 -0.80
N LEU A 348 21.55 1.37 -1.59
CA LEU A 348 21.22 2.74 -1.23
C LEU A 348 19.69 2.92 -1.05
N LEU A 349 18.91 2.38 -1.96
CA LEU A 349 17.44 2.38 -1.91
C LEU A 349 16.96 1.75 -0.60
N ASN A 350 17.42 0.54 -0.27
CA ASN A 350 17.05 -0.13 0.98
C ASN A 350 17.43 0.69 2.22
N LEU A 351 18.60 1.33 2.24
CA LEU A 351 19.02 2.17 3.37
C LEU A 351 18.12 3.41 3.53
N ILE A 352 17.75 4.04 2.43
CA ILE A 352 16.82 5.19 2.44
C ILE A 352 15.44 4.74 2.94
N LEU A 353 14.90 3.65 2.38
CA LEU A 353 13.57 3.17 2.74
C LEU A 353 13.51 2.67 4.19
N LEU A 354 14.56 2.02 4.71
CA LEU A 354 14.65 1.68 6.13
C LEU A 354 14.65 2.93 7.01
N ALA A 355 15.43 3.96 6.64
CA ALA A 355 15.48 5.20 7.39
C ALA A 355 14.10 5.91 7.40
N VAL A 356 13.40 5.91 6.27
CA VAL A 356 12.04 6.44 6.15
C VAL A 356 11.07 5.65 7.03
N GLY A 357 11.07 4.32 6.93
CA GLY A 357 10.19 3.44 7.70
C GLY A 357 10.40 3.48 9.21
N MET A 358 11.61 3.88 9.67
CA MET A 358 11.88 4.11 11.09
C MET A 358 11.20 5.38 11.63
N MET A 359 10.86 6.34 10.75
CA MET A 359 10.40 7.68 11.15
C MET A 359 8.90 7.90 10.93
N MET A 360 8.28 7.24 9.96
CA MET A 360 6.90 7.49 9.59
C MET A 360 6.14 6.20 9.27
N ASP A 361 4.82 6.28 9.22
CA ASP A 361 3.98 5.15 8.84
C ASP A 361 4.09 4.85 7.32
N ILE A 362 3.75 3.61 6.94
CA ILE A 362 3.93 3.11 5.58
C ILE A 362 3.09 3.89 4.56
N LEU A 363 1.85 4.24 4.89
CA LEU A 363 0.97 4.93 3.96
C LEU A 363 1.49 6.33 3.65
N SER A 364 1.89 7.06 4.69
CA SER A 364 2.50 8.38 4.57
C SER A 364 3.82 8.36 3.83
N ALA A 365 4.64 7.34 4.10
CA ALA A 365 5.90 7.13 3.39
C ALA A 365 5.66 6.86 1.90
N MET A 366 4.65 6.05 1.55
CA MET A 366 4.29 5.79 0.16
C MET A 366 3.91 7.06 -0.58
N PHE A 367 3.04 7.89 -0.01
CA PHE A 367 2.60 9.12 -0.65
C PHE A 367 3.71 10.12 -0.94
N VAL A 368 4.73 10.17 -0.09
CA VAL A 368 5.85 11.11 -0.25
C VAL A 368 6.96 10.53 -1.10
N PHE A 369 7.33 9.27 -0.87
CA PHE A 369 8.55 8.71 -1.42
C PHE A 369 8.33 7.88 -2.69
N VAL A 370 7.15 7.30 -2.93
CA VAL A 370 6.91 6.55 -4.18
C VAL A 370 7.00 7.46 -5.39
N PRO A 371 6.32 8.63 -5.46
CA PRO A 371 6.44 9.53 -6.61
C PRO A 371 7.87 10.01 -6.87
N LEU A 372 8.70 10.10 -5.82
CA LEU A 372 10.10 10.51 -5.95
C LEU A 372 11.04 9.38 -6.36
N LEU A 373 10.85 8.19 -5.79
CA LEU A 373 11.79 7.09 -5.94
C LEU A 373 11.42 6.11 -7.07
N ALA A 374 10.13 6.00 -7.44
CA ALA A 374 9.70 5.09 -8.50
C ALA A 374 10.30 5.45 -9.87
N PRO A 375 10.32 6.73 -10.32
CA PRO A 375 10.97 7.10 -11.58
C PRO A 375 12.47 6.76 -11.59
N ILE A 376 13.14 6.96 -10.45
CA ILE A 376 14.56 6.65 -10.29
C ILE A 376 14.79 5.13 -10.35
N ALA A 377 13.96 4.36 -9.65
CA ALA A 377 14.05 2.91 -9.65
C ALA A 377 13.80 2.34 -11.06
N ALA A 378 12.80 2.86 -11.78
CA ALA A 378 12.51 2.49 -13.16
C ALA A 378 13.69 2.82 -14.09
N SER A 379 14.29 4.02 -13.98
CA SER A 379 15.47 4.41 -14.78
C SER A 379 16.70 3.53 -14.53
N MET A 380 16.77 2.89 -13.37
CA MET A 380 17.81 1.92 -13.00
C MET A 380 17.46 0.48 -13.37
N GLY A 381 16.32 0.24 -14.05
CA GLY A 381 15.88 -1.08 -14.49
C GLY A 381 15.21 -1.93 -13.39
N VAL A 382 14.71 -1.31 -12.32
CA VAL A 382 13.95 -2.02 -11.28
C VAL A 382 12.49 -2.11 -11.72
N ASP A 383 11.96 -3.33 -11.83
CA ASP A 383 10.55 -3.56 -12.14
C ASP A 383 9.63 -2.83 -11.13
N PRO A 384 8.57 -2.13 -11.58
CA PRO A 384 7.70 -1.34 -10.72
C PRO A 384 7.00 -2.15 -9.62
N MET A 385 6.59 -3.40 -9.89
CA MET A 385 5.98 -4.26 -8.87
C MET A 385 7.02 -4.72 -7.84
N HIS A 386 8.22 -5.07 -8.32
CA HIS A 386 9.33 -5.45 -7.45
C HIS A 386 9.73 -4.31 -6.54
N PHE A 387 9.80 -3.07 -7.07
CA PHE A 387 10.04 -1.86 -6.27
C PHE A 387 8.97 -1.68 -5.20
N GLY A 388 7.69 -1.86 -5.52
CA GLY A 388 6.60 -1.79 -4.55
C GLY A 388 6.75 -2.80 -3.40
N ILE A 389 7.13 -4.03 -3.72
CA ILE A 389 7.41 -5.05 -2.71
C ILE A 389 8.63 -4.70 -1.86
N ILE A 390 9.74 -4.26 -2.46
CA ILE A 390 10.93 -3.78 -1.73
C ILE A 390 10.53 -2.64 -0.78
N PHE A 391 9.72 -1.72 -1.26
CA PHE A 391 9.23 -0.60 -0.46
C PHE A 391 8.46 -1.08 0.77
N ILE A 392 7.48 -1.96 0.58
CA ILE A 392 6.64 -2.51 1.67
C ILE A 392 7.47 -3.28 2.68
N VAL A 393 8.39 -4.15 2.25
CA VAL A 393 9.24 -4.95 3.13
C VAL A 393 10.20 -4.07 3.95
N ASN A 394 10.77 -3.02 3.35
CA ASN A 394 11.62 -2.09 4.08
C ASN A 394 10.85 -1.37 5.20
N LEU A 395 9.63 -0.90 4.90
CA LEU A 395 8.84 -0.19 5.89
C LEU A 395 8.26 -1.13 6.96
N GLU A 396 8.00 -2.39 6.59
CA GLU A 396 7.69 -3.45 7.55
C GLU A 396 8.78 -3.59 8.61
N ILE A 397 10.04 -3.66 8.19
CA ILE A 397 11.20 -3.71 9.09
C ILE A 397 11.37 -2.38 9.84
N GLY A 398 11.11 -1.27 9.17
CA GLY A 398 11.11 0.07 9.76
C GLY A 398 10.17 0.19 10.96
N TYR A 399 9.00 -0.45 10.92
CA TYR A 399 8.05 -0.49 12.04
C TYR A 399 8.61 -1.17 13.31
N LEU A 400 9.65 -1.97 13.16
CA LEU A 400 10.35 -2.67 14.26
C LEU A 400 11.64 -1.97 14.68
N THR A 401 11.98 -0.85 14.04
CA THR A 401 13.30 -0.23 14.22
C THR A 401 13.18 1.18 14.81
N PRO A 402 13.97 1.52 15.88
CA PRO A 402 13.99 2.87 16.43
C PRO A 402 14.46 3.90 15.38
N PRO A 403 14.07 5.20 15.46
CA PRO A 403 13.57 5.91 16.66
C PRO A 403 12.08 5.83 16.93
N VAL A 404 11.23 5.76 15.90
CA VAL A 404 9.78 5.69 16.09
C VAL A 404 9.33 4.22 16.12
N GLY A 405 9.37 3.51 14.98
CA GLY A 405 8.98 2.11 14.90
C GLY A 405 7.56 1.85 15.44
N LEU A 406 6.52 2.03 14.64
CA LEU A 406 5.13 2.00 15.10
C LEU A 406 4.79 0.76 15.95
N ASN A 407 5.22 -0.42 15.53
CA ASN A 407 4.96 -1.67 16.25
C ASN A 407 5.69 -1.75 17.59
N LEU A 408 6.78 -1.01 17.79
CA LEU A 408 7.47 -0.95 19.08
C LEU A 408 6.58 -0.28 20.14
N PHE A 409 5.86 0.78 19.77
CA PHE A 409 4.93 1.45 20.68
C PHE A 409 3.68 0.60 20.93
N VAL A 410 3.15 -0.03 19.88
CA VAL A 410 2.01 -0.95 20.00
C VAL A 410 2.35 -2.11 20.95
N ALA A 411 3.49 -2.74 20.76
CA ALA A 411 3.97 -3.84 21.62
C ALA A 411 4.30 -3.37 23.04
N SER A 412 4.87 -2.16 23.20
CA SER A 412 5.15 -1.57 24.52
C SER A 412 3.85 -1.37 25.32
N ALA A 413 2.81 -0.86 24.69
CA ALA A 413 1.49 -0.71 25.29
C ALA A 413 0.81 -2.06 25.55
N LEU A 414 0.87 -2.99 24.58
CA LEU A 414 0.24 -4.30 24.67
C LEU A 414 0.79 -5.16 25.82
N TYR A 415 2.13 -5.21 25.94
CA TYR A 415 2.81 -6.05 26.93
C TYR A 415 3.10 -5.31 28.25
N GLU A 416 2.68 -4.06 28.35
CA GLU A 416 2.95 -3.20 29.52
C GLU A 416 4.45 -3.14 29.88
N LYS A 417 5.33 -3.15 28.88
CA LYS A 417 6.77 -3.12 29.03
C LYS A 417 7.36 -1.83 28.46
N GLY A 418 8.39 -1.33 29.09
CA GLY A 418 9.10 -0.15 28.59
C GLY A 418 9.66 -0.37 27.17
N LEU A 419 9.69 0.68 26.34
CA LEU A 419 10.16 0.64 24.96
C LEU A 419 11.53 -0.01 24.81
N GLY A 420 12.47 0.25 25.71
CA GLY A 420 13.80 -0.38 25.70
C GLY A 420 13.78 -1.90 25.88
N HIS A 421 12.76 -2.47 26.55
CA HIS A 421 12.57 -3.92 26.62
C HIS A 421 12.13 -4.46 25.27
N VAL A 422 11.14 -3.80 24.64
CA VAL A 422 10.61 -4.22 23.32
C VAL A 422 11.69 -4.14 22.25
N ILE A 423 12.45 -3.04 22.19
CA ILE A 423 13.57 -2.88 21.23
C ILE A 423 14.56 -4.05 21.35
N ARG A 424 14.99 -4.38 22.57
CA ARG A 424 15.90 -5.49 22.78
C ARG A 424 15.30 -6.84 22.43
N SER A 425 13.98 -6.98 22.52
CA SER A 425 13.24 -8.20 22.17
C SER A 425 13.16 -8.40 20.67
N VAL A 426 12.91 -7.34 19.89
CA VAL A 426 12.78 -7.42 18.42
C VAL A 426 14.12 -7.41 17.69
N THR A 427 15.22 -6.90 18.29
CA THR A 427 16.52 -6.77 17.62
C THR A 427 17.00 -8.05 16.91
N PRO A 428 16.93 -9.26 17.49
CA PRO A 428 17.34 -10.48 16.79
C PRO A 428 16.47 -10.76 15.54
N PHE A 429 15.17 -10.47 15.64
CA PHE A 429 14.22 -10.69 14.55
C PHE A 429 14.42 -9.69 13.43
N VAL A 430 14.68 -8.42 13.73
CA VAL A 430 15.06 -7.41 12.74
C VAL A 430 16.29 -7.85 11.95
N GLY A 431 17.32 -8.38 12.64
CA GLY A 431 18.50 -8.92 11.96
C GLY A 431 18.16 -10.06 10.98
N LEU A 432 17.25 -10.95 11.37
CA LEU A 432 16.77 -12.03 10.49
C LEU A 432 15.93 -11.50 9.32
N MET A 433 15.06 -10.52 9.56
CA MET A 433 14.24 -9.91 8.52
C MET A 433 15.09 -9.11 7.51
N LEU A 434 16.20 -8.50 7.94
CA LEU A 434 17.17 -7.88 7.03
C LEU A 434 17.81 -8.90 6.07
N ILE A 435 18.03 -10.14 6.52
CA ILE A 435 18.49 -11.22 5.63
C ILE A 435 17.37 -11.53 4.60
N GLY A 436 16.13 -11.62 5.06
CA GLY A 436 14.96 -11.80 4.18
C GLY A 436 14.82 -10.67 3.16
N LEU A 437 14.97 -9.43 3.58
CA LEU A 437 14.99 -8.25 2.71
C LEU A 437 16.09 -8.36 1.64
N GLY A 438 17.30 -8.75 2.03
CA GLY A 438 18.40 -9.01 1.11
C GLY A 438 18.01 -10.05 0.06
N LEU A 439 17.47 -11.20 0.48
CA LEU A 439 17.02 -12.24 -0.44
C LEU A 439 15.94 -11.73 -1.41
N ILE A 440 14.93 -11.03 -0.92
CA ILE A 440 13.85 -10.48 -1.75
C ILE A 440 14.41 -9.45 -2.73
N THR A 441 15.26 -8.54 -2.29
CA THR A 441 15.85 -7.49 -3.12
C THR A 441 16.73 -8.05 -4.25
N TRP A 442 17.51 -9.11 -3.97
CA TRP A 442 18.43 -9.69 -4.98
C TRP A 442 17.80 -10.74 -5.89
N TYR A 443 16.64 -11.28 -5.50
CA TYR A 443 15.94 -12.29 -6.28
C TYR A 443 14.53 -11.81 -6.64
N PRO A 444 14.36 -10.98 -7.70
CA PRO A 444 13.06 -10.45 -8.12
C PRO A 444 12.00 -11.54 -8.36
N GLN A 445 12.42 -12.75 -8.74
CA GLN A 445 11.52 -13.88 -8.93
C GLN A 445 10.72 -14.25 -7.67
N LEU A 446 11.20 -13.91 -6.47
CA LEU A 446 10.46 -14.14 -5.22
C LEU A 446 9.21 -13.26 -5.12
N SER A 447 9.22 -12.09 -5.74
CA SER A 447 8.07 -11.18 -5.84
C SER A 447 7.33 -11.35 -7.15
N ILE A 448 8.00 -11.16 -8.29
CA ILE A 448 7.36 -11.15 -9.61
C ILE A 448 7.01 -12.58 -10.06
N GLY A 449 7.90 -13.55 -9.84
CA GLY A 449 7.76 -14.91 -10.39
C GLY A 449 6.53 -15.65 -9.86
N LEU A 450 6.24 -15.54 -8.55
CA LEU A 450 5.04 -16.15 -7.98
C LEU A 450 3.78 -15.42 -8.43
N GLY A 451 3.84 -14.08 -8.53
CA GLY A 451 2.76 -13.27 -9.07
C GLY A 451 2.38 -13.70 -10.49
N ASN A 452 3.37 -13.81 -11.37
CA ASN A 452 3.18 -14.26 -12.75
C ASN A 452 2.66 -15.72 -12.83
N ALA A 453 3.14 -16.61 -11.96
CA ALA A 453 2.66 -18.00 -11.94
C ALA A 453 1.19 -18.10 -11.49
N ILE A 454 0.73 -17.26 -10.56
CA ILE A 454 -0.67 -17.23 -10.09
C ILE A 454 -1.58 -16.60 -11.14
N MET A 455 -1.14 -15.52 -11.79
CA MET A 455 -1.94 -14.77 -12.77
C MET A 455 -1.85 -15.34 -14.19
N GLY A 456 -1.04 -16.38 -14.40
CA GLY A 456 -0.86 -16.98 -15.72
C GLY A 456 -0.08 -16.12 -16.72
N ALA A 457 0.64 -15.11 -16.26
CA ALA A 457 1.51 -14.28 -17.10
C ALA A 457 2.81 -15.02 -17.46
N ASP A 458 3.28 -14.85 -18.69
CA ASP A 458 4.55 -15.43 -19.14
C ASP A 458 5.72 -14.79 -18.35
N PRO A 459 6.56 -15.60 -17.66
CA PRO A 459 7.73 -15.09 -16.95
C PRO A 459 8.73 -14.36 -17.85
N ASN A 460 8.70 -14.61 -19.16
CA ASN A 460 9.60 -14.02 -20.14
C ASN A 460 9.05 -12.75 -20.81
N ALA A 461 7.79 -12.40 -20.61
CA ALA A 461 7.18 -11.19 -21.19
C ALA A 461 7.84 -9.88 -20.73
N LEU A 462 8.63 -9.89 -19.66
CA LEU A 462 9.35 -8.71 -19.15
C LEU A 462 10.78 -8.55 -19.71
N VAL A 463 11.24 -9.50 -20.54
CA VAL A 463 12.60 -9.51 -21.10
C VAL A 463 12.60 -9.10 -22.58
N ASP A 464 11.45 -9.12 -23.25
CA ASP A 464 11.36 -8.94 -24.70
C ASP A 464 11.01 -7.51 -25.16
N GLU A 465 10.74 -6.54 -24.27
CA GLU A 465 10.44 -5.15 -24.68
C GLU A 465 11.64 -4.38 -25.24
N ASP A 466 12.89 -4.87 -25.08
CA ASP A 466 14.10 -4.23 -25.64
C ASP A 466 14.65 -4.91 -26.91
N ASN A 467 13.93 -5.87 -27.49
CA ASN A 467 14.41 -6.63 -28.66
C ASN A 467 13.41 -6.64 -29.83
N ASP A 468 12.78 -5.49 -30.11
CA ASP A 468 12.00 -5.30 -31.35
C ASP A 468 12.91 -5.09 -32.56
N GLY A 469 13.76 -6.09 -32.80
CA GLY A 469 14.30 -6.39 -34.11
C GLY A 469 13.43 -7.45 -34.76
N GLU A 470 12.65 -7.05 -35.76
CA GLU A 470 12.10 -7.86 -36.85
C GLU A 470 11.84 -9.34 -36.54
N ASP A 471 10.58 -9.73 -36.25
CA ASP A 471 10.13 -11.04 -36.75
C ASP A 471 8.63 -11.12 -37.02
N ASP A 472 8.37 -11.47 -38.25
CA ASP A 472 7.21 -11.96 -38.92
C ASP A 472 6.36 -12.92 -38.05
N ARG A 473 5.22 -12.46 -37.49
CA ARG A 473 4.20 -13.36 -36.96
C ARG A 473 2.82 -13.01 -37.50
N GLY A 474 2.40 -13.96 -38.29
CA GLY A 474 1.12 -14.02 -38.93
C GLY A 474 -0.07 -13.85 -37.98
N GLU A 475 -1.08 -13.34 -38.59
CA GLU A 475 -2.47 -13.13 -38.20
C GLU A 475 -3.04 -14.11 -37.15
N ASP A 476 -3.80 -13.56 -36.25
CA ASP A 476 -4.80 -14.14 -35.34
C ASP A 476 -4.41 -14.24 -33.85
N ALA A 477 -4.44 -13.08 -33.17
CA ALA A 477 -4.92 -13.00 -31.78
C ALA A 477 -5.33 -11.55 -31.52
N GLY A 478 -6.62 -11.30 -31.22
CA GLY A 478 -7.17 -9.98 -30.92
C GLY A 478 -6.49 -9.33 -29.71
N GLY A 479 -5.40 -8.63 -29.98
CA GLY A 479 -4.72 -7.76 -29.03
C GLY A 479 -5.38 -6.39 -29.00
N MET A 480 -5.37 -5.72 -27.85
CA MET A 480 -5.76 -4.32 -27.77
C MET A 480 -4.95 -3.48 -28.78
N PRO A 481 -5.59 -2.54 -29.49
CA PRO A 481 -4.90 -1.66 -30.42
C PRO A 481 -3.79 -0.88 -29.72
N THR A 482 -2.68 -0.68 -30.41
CA THR A 482 -1.58 0.14 -29.91
C THR A 482 -1.98 1.60 -29.76
N MET A 483 -1.26 2.37 -28.95
CA MET A 483 -1.54 3.79 -28.75
C MET A 483 -1.51 4.59 -30.06
N GLU A 484 -0.68 4.18 -31.04
CA GLU A 484 -0.64 4.74 -32.40
C GLU A 484 -1.88 4.38 -33.21
N GLU A 485 -2.41 3.17 -33.08
CA GLU A 485 -3.65 2.74 -33.73
C GLU A 485 -4.87 3.44 -33.11
N MET A 486 -4.93 3.59 -31.79
CA MET A 486 -5.97 4.37 -31.11
C MET A 486 -5.92 5.87 -31.46
N MET A 487 -4.72 6.44 -31.61
CA MET A 487 -4.56 7.82 -32.07
C MET A 487 -4.99 7.97 -33.53
N ARG A 488 -4.71 7.00 -34.39
CA ARG A 488 -5.12 7.03 -35.78
C ARG A 488 -6.63 6.84 -35.92
N GLU A 489 -7.25 5.92 -35.17
CA GLU A 489 -8.72 5.80 -35.10
C GLU A 489 -9.40 7.06 -34.55
N ALA A 490 -8.80 7.71 -33.54
CA ALA A 490 -9.33 8.96 -33.02
C ALA A 490 -9.21 10.12 -34.03
N MET A 491 -8.12 10.18 -34.81
CA MET A 491 -7.98 11.19 -35.88
C MET A 491 -8.90 10.92 -37.06
N GLU A 492 -9.07 9.65 -37.45
CA GLU A 492 -10.03 9.26 -38.51
C GLU A 492 -11.52 9.49 -38.06
N ALA A 493 -11.81 9.41 -36.75
CA ALA A 493 -13.12 9.74 -36.22
C ALA A 493 -13.36 11.26 -36.16
N ASP A 494 -12.36 12.08 -35.78
CA ASP A 494 -12.46 13.53 -35.82
C ASP A 494 -12.62 14.07 -37.27
N GLU A 495 -11.90 13.47 -38.25
CA GLU A 495 -12.08 13.83 -39.68
C GLU A 495 -13.49 13.43 -40.20
N ALA A 496 -14.06 12.32 -39.73
CA ALA A 496 -15.41 11.90 -40.11
C ALA A 496 -16.50 12.79 -39.50
N ASP A 497 -16.33 13.26 -38.26
CA ASP A 497 -17.24 14.19 -37.60
C ASP A 497 -17.18 15.60 -38.26
N GLU A 498 -15.97 16.06 -38.71
CA GLU A 498 -15.85 17.31 -39.46
C GLU A 498 -16.51 17.24 -40.84
N ASP A 499 -16.46 16.08 -41.54
CA ASP A 499 -17.15 15.88 -42.83
C ASP A 499 -18.67 15.80 -42.65
N GLU A 500 -19.19 15.18 -41.55
CA GLU A 500 -20.64 15.18 -41.23
C GLU A 500 -21.14 16.61 -40.87
N GLU A 501 -20.40 17.41 -40.12
CA GLU A 501 -20.77 18.80 -39.81
C GLU A 501 -20.77 19.68 -41.07
N LEU A 502 -19.90 19.46 -42.06
CA LEU A 502 -19.86 20.17 -43.31
C LEU A 502 -21.04 19.79 -44.25
N GLU A 503 -21.44 18.49 -44.28
CA GLU A 503 -22.61 18.05 -45.02
C GLU A 503 -23.91 18.62 -44.41
N ASP A 504 -24.03 18.71 -43.09
CA ASP A 504 -25.18 19.30 -42.41
C ASP A 504 -25.25 20.83 -42.59
N GLU A 505 -24.11 21.55 -42.68
CA GLU A 505 -24.11 22.99 -43.04
C GLU A 505 -24.52 23.23 -44.49
N GLU A 506 -24.06 22.40 -45.46
CA GLU A 506 -24.48 22.54 -46.87
C GLU A 506 -26.00 22.24 -47.06
N LEU A 507 -26.53 21.23 -46.32
CA LEU A 507 -27.96 20.93 -46.35
C LEU A 507 -28.83 22.02 -45.68
N GLY A 508 -28.31 22.66 -44.63
CA GLY A 508 -28.97 23.79 -43.96
C GLY A 508 -29.06 25.05 -44.84
N ASP A 509 -28.05 25.32 -45.65
CA ASP A 509 -28.03 26.45 -46.57
C ASP A 509 -28.95 26.23 -47.77
N GLU A 510 -29.11 24.99 -48.31
CA GLU A 510 -30.06 24.67 -49.36
C GLU A 510 -31.53 24.79 -48.87
N GLU A 511 -31.86 24.37 -47.63
CA GLU A 511 -33.20 24.53 -47.06
C GLU A 511 -33.56 26.03 -46.81
N LEU A 512 -32.61 26.89 -46.50
CA LEU A 512 -32.83 28.31 -46.31
C LEU A 512 -33.01 29.07 -47.64
N GLU A 513 -32.34 28.67 -48.73
CA GLU A 513 -32.57 29.25 -50.08
C GLU A 513 -33.94 28.86 -50.65
N ASP A 514 -34.45 27.64 -50.39
CA ASP A 514 -35.78 27.21 -50.83
C ASP A 514 -36.91 27.89 -50.01
N GLU A 515 -36.74 28.16 -48.70
CA GLU A 515 -37.74 28.95 -47.92
C GLU A 515 -37.78 30.43 -48.36
N GLU A 516 -36.64 31.08 -48.70
CA GLU A 516 -36.65 32.46 -49.22
C GLU A 516 -37.32 32.55 -50.59
N LEU A 517 -37.28 31.53 -51.47
CA LEU A 517 -37.92 31.50 -52.76
C LEU A 517 -39.44 31.27 -52.65
N GLU A 518 -39.92 30.48 -51.67
CA GLU A 518 -41.36 30.31 -51.43
C GLU A 518 -42.01 31.57 -50.83
N ASP A 519 -41.34 32.35 -50.03
CA ASP A 519 -41.83 33.59 -49.43
C ASP A 519 -41.90 34.74 -50.50
N GLU A 520 -40.97 34.80 -51.48
CA GLU A 520 -41.06 35.76 -52.59
C GLU A 520 -42.26 35.47 -53.57
N GLU A 521 -42.61 34.21 -53.80
CA GLU A 521 -43.79 33.85 -54.61
C GLU A 521 -45.12 34.17 -53.90
N LEU A 522 -45.19 34.24 -52.60
CA LEU A 522 -46.41 34.57 -51.82
C LEU A 522 -46.65 36.07 -51.66
N GLU A 523 -45.64 36.94 -51.81
CA GLU A 523 -45.82 38.38 -51.77
C GLU A 523 -46.32 38.98 -53.12
N ASP A 524 -46.12 38.31 -54.28
CA ASP A 524 -46.51 38.83 -55.58
C ASP A 524 -48.01 38.54 -55.94
N ASP A 525 -48.63 37.56 -55.28
CA ASP A 525 -50.09 37.26 -55.49
C ASP A 525 -51.05 38.12 -54.63
N GLY A 526 -50.53 38.95 -53.72
CA GLY A 526 -51.30 39.80 -52.79
C GLY A 526 -51.71 41.20 -53.31
N LEU A 527 -51.24 41.64 -54.49
CA LEU A 527 -51.38 43.03 -54.94
C LEU A 527 -52.38 43.24 -56.10
N ASN A 528 -53.19 42.26 -56.47
CA ASN A 528 -54.29 42.43 -57.51
C ASN A 528 -55.60 41.91 -57.03
N ALA A 529 -56.24 42.54 -56.04
CA ALA A 529 -57.72 42.57 -55.89
C ALA A 529 -58.13 43.69 -54.92
N GLU A 530 -58.53 44.87 -55.52
CA GLU A 530 -59.33 45.99 -55.00
C GLU A 530 -58.98 46.66 -53.69
#